data_27204c90a4f636f00b94325a77c93c34
#
_entry.id   27204c90a4f636f00b94325a77c93c34
#
_cell.length_a   1.000
_cell.length_b   1.000
_cell.length_c   1.000
_cell.angle_alpha   90.00
_cell.angle_beta   90.00
_cell.angle_gamma   90.00
#
_symmetry.space_group_name_H-M   'P 1'
#
loop_
_entity.id
_entity.type
_entity.pdbx_description
1 polymer ?
#
loop_
_entity_poly.entity_id
_entity_poly.type
_entity_poly.pdbx_seq_one_letter_code
_entity_poly.pdbx_strand_id
1 'polypeptide(L)'
;MKKSRKILTLLMVMILVIGSLAGCKKDSNTTNDKTTGNNQKEATDTATPEATNTTPTDVTLKVWAPQEEQEILKEMCENFKTAHPEYNLTFDYGVVSEADASTELQKDPAAGADVFAFASDQTSVLVNAGILYPITLDVDKITADNAPASIKAATVNDQIYAYPFTPNSWFMYYDKSKYTEKDVLSLDDMMAKDLGDKVKNFSVDLDNGWYISAFFFANGGTLFGPDGTDPTSCTFNDEKGVEVANYLIDLAKNPKFLDEADNNILAALKDGTLAAACSGTWNADTIKEALGDNYAATSLPKIKINGEYKQLSNFADFKLIGVNSQTKFAVPSMQLAQYLAGEECQKLRFEKRNIAPTNIKLASDPDVLANPAVAALSLQASYATLQSSIPQMGNYWTPAQAFGAEVLNGTVTKDNAKQKLDDMVNSILSSIG
;
A
#
# COMPACT_ATOMS: atom_id res chain seq x y z
N MET A 1 8.72 30.73 45.71
CA MET A 1 7.55 31.55 46.18
C MET A 1 6.48 31.56 45.11
N LYS A 2 5.25 31.14 45.52
CA LYS A 2 3.90 31.38 44.96
C LYS A 2 3.66 31.06 43.48
N LYS A 3 3.03 29.90 43.11
CA LYS A 3 1.59 29.58 43.03
C LYS A 3 0.74 30.63 42.28
N SER A 4 0.16 30.27 41.15
CA SER A 4 -1.27 30.49 40.95
C SER A 4 -1.83 29.56 39.85
N ARG A 5 -2.74 28.67 40.25
CA ARG A 5 -3.72 27.92 39.47
C ARG A 5 -4.81 28.89 38.99
N LYS A 6 -5.36 28.69 37.80
CA LYS A 6 -6.77 28.99 37.54
C LYS A 6 -7.39 27.94 36.67
N ILE A 7 -8.28 27.19 37.29
CA ILE A 7 -9.36 26.37 36.78
C ILE A 7 -10.52 27.32 36.43
N LEU A 8 -11.22 27.11 35.32
CA LEU A 8 -12.61 27.50 35.12
C LEU A 8 -13.18 26.71 33.92
N THR A 9 -13.92 25.66 34.13
CA THR A 9 -15.36 25.53 34.38
C THR A 9 -16.21 25.59 33.11
N LEU A 10 -16.64 24.45 32.76
CA LEU A 10 -17.84 23.91 32.13
C LEU A 10 -19.05 24.90 32.06
N LEU A 11 -19.68 24.98 30.91
CA LEU A 11 -21.09 25.36 30.81
C LEU A 11 -21.78 24.58 29.70
N MET A 12 -22.58 23.64 30.17
CA MET A 12 -23.60 22.83 29.47
C MET A 12 -24.84 23.69 29.34
N VAL A 13 -25.36 23.88 28.15
CA VAL A 13 -26.73 24.39 27.96
C VAL A 13 -27.51 23.39 27.13
N MET A 14 -28.39 22.72 27.86
CA MET A 14 -29.47 21.84 27.38
C MET A 14 -30.71 22.74 27.17
N ILE A 15 -31.27 22.77 25.98
CA ILE A 15 -32.62 23.32 25.77
C ILE A 15 -33.47 22.23 25.12
N LEU A 16 -34.34 21.66 25.97
CA LEU A 16 -35.52 20.91 25.60
C LEU A 16 -36.66 21.90 25.27
N VAL A 17 -37.33 21.73 24.14
CA VAL A 17 -38.67 22.26 23.94
C VAL A 17 -39.57 21.16 23.45
N ILE A 18 -40.52 20.82 24.31
CA ILE A 18 -41.66 19.91 24.14
C ILE A 18 -42.88 20.74 23.74
N GLY A 19 -43.74 20.16 22.91
CA GLY A 19 -45.13 20.49 22.81
C GLY A 19 -45.54 21.13 21.50
N SER A 20 -46.68 20.87 20.92
CA SER A 20 -47.81 20.05 21.31
C SER A 20 -48.75 19.93 20.11
N LEU A 21 -49.45 18.86 20.10
CA LEU A 21 -50.66 18.48 19.36
C LEU A 21 -51.75 19.58 19.25
N ALA A 22 -52.49 19.54 18.18
CA ALA A 22 -53.92 19.76 17.97
C ALA A 22 -54.18 20.46 16.63
N GLY A 23 -55.04 20.11 15.74
CA GLY A 23 -56.24 19.29 15.81
C GLY A 23 -57.27 19.92 14.87
N CYS A 24 -57.97 19.08 14.11
CA CYS A 24 -59.33 19.26 13.59
C CYS A 24 -59.70 20.50 12.78
N LYS A 25 -60.44 20.46 11.76
CA LYS A 25 -61.67 19.80 11.32
C LYS A 25 -62.13 20.46 9.99
N LYS A 26 -62.71 19.65 9.08
CA LYS A 26 -64.09 19.65 8.59
C LYS A 26 -64.46 20.77 7.60
N ASP A 27 -65.09 20.50 6.51
CA ASP A 27 -66.43 20.01 6.15
C ASP A 27 -66.48 19.78 4.61
N SER A 28 -67.01 18.74 4.14
CA SER A 28 -68.38 18.26 3.85
C SER A 28 -68.96 18.76 2.51
N ASN A 29 -69.38 17.85 1.64
CA ASN A 29 -70.77 17.50 1.35
C ASN A 29 -70.85 16.50 0.16
N THR A 30 -71.35 15.32 0.39
CA THR A 30 -72.69 14.77 0.07
C THR A 30 -73.03 14.66 -1.41
N THR A 31 -73.32 13.48 -1.95
CA THR A 31 -74.61 12.78 -1.93
C THR A 31 -74.53 11.39 -2.56
N ASN A 32 -75.07 10.42 -1.85
CA ASN A 32 -75.97 9.30 -2.16
C ASN A 32 -75.99 8.73 -3.60
N ASP A 33 -75.97 7.39 -3.79
CA ASP A 33 -77.09 6.50 -3.47
C ASP A 33 -76.68 5.01 -3.65
N LYS A 34 -77.13 4.16 -2.73
CA LYS A 34 -77.58 2.79 -2.71
C LYS A 34 -77.32 1.87 -3.91
N THR A 35 -77.00 0.58 -3.82
CA THR A 35 -77.62 -0.49 -3.01
C THR A 35 -76.94 -1.82 -3.37
N THR A 36 -76.86 -2.69 -2.37
CA THR A 36 -76.95 -4.15 -2.32
C THR A 36 -75.86 -5.04 -2.92
N GLY A 37 -75.18 -5.70 -2.08
CA GLY A 37 -75.42 -7.14 -1.86
C GLY A 37 -74.34 -8.11 -2.30
N ASN A 38 -73.71 -8.68 -1.33
CA ASN A 38 -73.41 -10.11 -1.20
C ASN A 38 -72.06 -10.68 -1.62
N ASN A 39 -71.36 -11.10 -0.61
CA ASN A 39 -70.68 -12.38 -0.39
C ASN A 39 -69.46 -12.80 -1.25
N GLN A 40 -68.39 -12.93 -0.46
CA GLN A 40 -67.45 -14.08 -0.39
C GLN A 40 -66.48 -14.29 -1.56
N LYS A 41 -65.24 -14.08 -1.29
CA LYS A 41 -64.24 -15.12 -0.97
C LYS A 41 -62.87 -14.49 -0.81
N GLU A 42 -62.26 -14.76 0.32
CA GLU A 42 -60.82 -14.69 0.49
C GLU A 42 -60.15 -15.51 -0.61
N ALA A 43 -59.34 -14.86 -1.40
CA ALA A 43 -58.29 -15.50 -2.18
C ALA A 43 -56.98 -14.85 -1.74
N THR A 44 -56.24 -15.53 -0.89
CA THR A 44 -54.85 -15.33 -0.64
C THR A 44 -54.08 -15.53 -1.95
N ASP A 45 -53.86 -14.45 -2.68
CA ASP A 45 -52.93 -14.45 -3.77
C ASP A 45 -51.50 -14.25 -3.16
N THR A 46 -50.87 -15.40 -2.93
CA THR A 46 -49.44 -15.45 -2.68
C THR A 46 -48.77 -15.13 -4.03
N ALA A 47 -48.47 -13.86 -4.25
CA ALA A 47 -47.62 -13.45 -5.36
C ALA A 47 -46.23 -14.07 -5.12
N THR A 48 -45.95 -15.19 -5.80
CA THR A 48 -44.62 -15.69 -6.04
C THR A 48 -43.90 -14.57 -6.79
N PRO A 49 -42.71 -14.12 -6.38
CA PRO A 49 -41.92 -13.18 -7.18
C PRO A 49 -41.64 -13.84 -8.53
N GLU A 50 -42.19 -13.29 -9.61
CA GLU A 50 -41.76 -13.62 -10.96
C GLU A 50 -40.27 -13.39 -11.03
N ALA A 51 -39.52 -14.47 -11.24
CA ALA A 51 -38.12 -14.39 -11.63
C ALA A 51 -38.09 -13.66 -12.98
N THR A 52 -37.71 -12.39 -12.96
CA THR A 52 -37.40 -11.64 -14.15
C THR A 52 -36.22 -12.33 -14.83
N ASN A 53 -36.49 -13.12 -15.87
CA ASN A 53 -35.48 -13.68 -16.76
C ASN A 53 -34.84 -12.51 -17.54
N THR A 54 -33.96 -11.76 -16.90
CA THR A 54 -33.12 -10.80 -17.58
C THR A 54 -31.99 -11.56 -18.25
N THR A 55 -31.88 -11.46 -19.58
CA THR A 55 -30.72 -11.99 -20.32
C THR A 55 -29.46 -11.35 -19.74
N PRO A 56 -28.41 -12.14 -19.40
CA PRO A 56 -27.17 -11.60 -18.90
C PRO A 56 -26.58 -10.54 -19.85
N THR A 57 -26.05 -9.47 -19.28
CA THR A 57 -25.40 -8.40 -20.06
C THR A 57 -23.97 -8.81 -20.43
N ASP A 58 -23.60 -8.70 -21.71
CA ASP A 58 -22.23 -8.94 -22.15
C ASP A 58 -21.29 -7.85 -21.63
N VAL A 59 -20.26 -8.25 -20.85
CA VAL A 59 -19.29 -7.36 -20.24
C VAL A 59 -17.89 -7.92 -20.46
N THR A 60 -17.03 -7.15 -21.13
CA THR A 60 -15.60 -7.46 -21.26
C THR A 60 -14.79 -6.46 -20.45
N LEU A 61 -14.03 -6.95 -19.47
CA LEU A 61 -13.19 -6.12 -18.60
C LEU A 61 -11.71 -6.42 -18.86
N LYS A 62 -10.93 -5.36 -19.09
CA LYS A 62 -9.48 -5.44 -19.09
C LYS A 62 -8.97 -5.25 -17.68
N VAL A 63 -8.12 -6.17 -17.20
CA VAL A 63 -7.62 -6.20 -15.83
C VAL A 63 -6.10 -6.26 -15.83
N TRP A 64 -5.43 -5.32 -15.13
CA TRP A 64 -3.98 -5.30 -14.99
C TRP A 64 -3.55 -5.66 -13.57
N ALA A 65 -2.55 -6.55 -13.51
CA ALA A 65 -1.80 -6.88 -12.30
C ALA A 65 -0.37 -7.33 -12.69
N PRO A 66 0.59 -7.36 -11.75
CA PRO A 66 1.95 -7.79 -12.04
C PRO A 66 2.03 -9.27 -12.41
N GLN A 67 3.18 -9.67 -12.99
CA GLN A 67 3.38 -11.03 -13.50
C GLN A 67 3.14 -12.11 -12.45
N GLU A 68 3.57 -11.89 -11.22
CA GLU A 68 3.45 -12.82 -10.11
C GLU A 68 2.01 -12.98 -9.57
N GLU A 69 1.11 -12.06 -9.90
CA GLU A 69 -0.32 -12.11 -9.55
C GLU A 69 -1.19 -12.80 -10.61
N GLN A 70 -0.68 -13.03 -11.84
CA GLN A 70 -1.51 -13.43 -12.97
C GLN A 70 -2.29 -14.74 -12.77
N GLU A 71 -1.71 -15.72 -12.07
CA GLU A 71 -2.37 -17.01 -11.82
C GLU A 71 -3.54 -16.83 -10.84
N ILE A 72 -3.28 -16.20 -9.70
CA ILE A 72 -4.31 -15.98 -8.66
C ILE A 72 -5.36 -14.97 -9.12
N LEU A 73 -4.99 -13.97 -9.94
CA LEU A 73 -5.92 -13.01 -10.54
C LEU A 73 -6.98 -13.72 -11.39
N LYS A 74 -6.56 -14.66 -12.24
CA LYS A 74 -7.49 -15.44 -13.07
C LYS A 74 -8.47 -16.23 -12.22
N GLU A 75 -7.99 -16.90 -11.17
CA GLU A 75 -8.85 -17.63 -10.23
C GLU A 75 -9.87 -16.71 -9.57
N MET A 76 -9.44 -15.54 -9.05
CA MET A 76 -10.34 -14.56 -8.43
C MET A 76 -11.37 -14.02 -9.43
N CYS A 77 -10.97 -13.75 -10.68
CA CYS A 77 -11.89 -13.29 -11.71
C CYS A 77 -12.92 -14.35 -12.11
N GLU A 78 -12.54 -15.64 -12.17
CA GLU A 78 -13.49 -16.73 -12.43
C GLU A 78 -14.46 -16.95 -11.27
N ASN A 79 -14.00 -16.79 -10.02
CA ASN A 79 -14.87 -16.80 -8.84
C ASN A 79 -15.88 -15.64 -8.88
N PHE A 80 -15.40 -14.43 -9.22
CA PHE A 80 -16.27 -13.27 -9.43
C PHE A 80 -17.32 -13.52 -10.52
N LYS A 81 -16.93 -14.06 -11.66
CA LYS A 81 -17.85 -14.43 -12.75
C LYS A 81 -18.93 -15.40 -12.30
N THR A 82 -18.57 -16.38 -11.48
CA THR A 82 -19.51 -17.34 -10.91
C THR A 82 -20.51 -16.69 -9.95
N ALA A 83 -20.06 -15.68 -9.19
CA ALA A 83 -20.88 -14.95 -8.22
C ALA A 83 -21.82 -13.92 -8.88
N HIS A 84 -21.55 -13.53 -10.16
CA HIS A 84 -22.28 -12.51 -10.88
C HIS A 84 -22.92 -13.02 -12.18
N PRO A 85 -23.90 -13.94 -12.09
CA PRO A 85 -24.57 -14.53 -13.26
C PRO A 85 -25.43 -13.54 -14.08
N GLU A 86 -25.66 -12.34 -13.56
CA GLU A 86 -26.31 -11.23 -14.27
C GLU A 86 -25.45 -10.65 -15.40
N TYR A 87 -24.15 -10.99 -15.44
CA TYR A 87 -23.23 -10.62 -16.52
C TYR A 87 -22.70 -11.85 -17.27
N ASN A 88 -22.55 -11.73 -18.58
CA ASN A 88 -21.74 -12.63 -19.38
C ASN A 88 -20.31 -12.08 -19.46
N LEU A 89 -19.50 -12.36 -18.40
CA LEU A 89 -18.18 -11.78 -18.20
C LEU A 89 -17.12 -12.44 -19.07
N THR A 90 -16.29 -11.58 -19.68
CA THR A 90 -15.02 -11.94 -20.33
C THR A 90 -13.92 -11.04 -19.77
N PHE A 91 -12.74 -11.61 -19.53
CA PHE A 91 -11.59 -10.88 -19.00
C PHE A 91 -10.44 -10.85 -20.00
N ASP A 92 -9.85 -9.65 -20.17
CA ASP A 92 -8.61 -9.42 -20.92
C ASP A 92 -7.50 -9.05 -19.94
N TYR A 93 -6.53 -9.95 -19.74
CA TYR A 93 -5.50 -9.81 -18.72
C TYR A 93 -4.25 -9.14 -19.27
N GLY A 94 -3.79 -8.07 -18.62
CA GLY A 94 -2.53 -7.40 -18.92
C GLY A 94 -1.53 -7.52 -17.78
N VAL A 95 -0.26 -7.67 -18.13
CA VAL A 95 0.85 -7.69 -17.17
C VAL A 95 1.40 -6.27 -17.07
N VAL A 96 1.07 -5.60 -15.97
CA VAL A 96 1.59 -4.27 -15.63
C VAL A 96 1.87 -4.28 -14.12
N SER A 97 3.07 -3.85 -13.72
CA SER A 97 3.43 -3.74 -12.31
C SER A 97 2.65 -2.60 -11.64
N GLU A 98 2.45 -2.69 -10.33
CA GLU A 98 1.80 -1.61 -9.58
C GLU A 98 2.61 -0.31 -9.63
N ALA A 99 3.93 -0.40 -9.75
CA ALA A 99 4.81 0.76 -9.89
C ALA A 99 4.65 1.48 -11.24
N ASP A 100 4.35 0.73 -12.31
CA ASP A 100 4.27 1.27 -13.68
C ASP A 100 2.84 1.69 -14.08
N ALA A 101 1.82 1.30 -13.32
CA ALA A 101 0.41 1.43 -13.70
C ALA A 101 0.03 2.88 -14.10
N SER A 102 0.48 3.88 -13.31
CA SER A 102 0.23 5.29 -13.61
C SER A 102 0.86 5.72 -14.93
N THR A 103 2.10 5.33 -15.16
CA THR A 103 2.83 5.68 -16.39
C THR A 103 2.16 5.07 -17.62
N GLU A 104 1.74 3.80 -17.53
CA GLU A 104 1.09 3.11 -18.64
C GLU A 104 -0.31 3.69 -18.93
N LEU A 105 -1.09 3.98 -17.89
CA LEU A 105 -2.43 4.59 -18.05
C LEU A 105 -2.37 6.01 -18.62
N GLN A 106 -1.37 6.81 -18.24
CA GLN A 106 -1.24 8.17 -18.75
C GLN A 106 -0.86 8.25 -20.23
N LYS A 107 -0.28 7.17 -20.82
CA LYS A 107 0.00 7.11 -22.26
C LYS A 107 -1.28 7.11 -23.09
N ASP A 108 -2.27 6.31 -22.71
CA ASP A 108 -3.58 6.22 -23.33
C ASP A 108 -4.60 5.64 -22.33
N PRO A 109 -5.28 6.49 -21.56
CA PRO A 109 -6.25 6.06 -20.56
C PRO A 109 -7.41 5.23 -21.16
N ALA A 110 -7.81 5.52 -22.40
CA ALA A 110 -8.92 4.83 -23.06
C ALA A 110 -8.56 3.42 -23.53
N ALA A 111 -7.27 3.16 -23.81
CA ALA A 111 -6.76 1.83 -24.14
C ALA A 111 -6.27 1.07 -22.89
N GLY A 112 -6.19 1.73 -21.72
CA GLY A 112 -5.78 1.16 -20.46
C GLY A 112 -6.74 0.10 -19.90
N ALA A 113 -6.43 -0.47 -18.74
CA ALA A 113 -7.30 -1.40 -18.05
C ALA A 113 -8.54 -0.72 -17.47
N ASP A 114 -9.67 -1.46 -17.41
CA ASP A 114 -10.87 -1.04 -16.67
C ASP A 114 -10.65 -1.11 -15.16
N VAL A 115 -9.94 -2.16 -14.70
CA VAL A 115 -9.57 -2.42 -13.31
C VAL A 115 -8.08 -2.71 -13.23
N PHE A 116 -7.37 -2.07 -12.31
CA PHE A 116 -5.92 -2.20 -12.23
C PHE A 116 -5.38 -2.05 -10.82
N ALA A 117 -4.31 -2.78 -10.53
CA ALA A 117 -3.53 -2.63 -9.30
C ALA A 117 -2.46 -1.54 -9.47
N PHE A 118 -2.23 -0.73 -8.43
CA PHE A 118 -1.23 0.34 -8.44
C PHE A 118 -0.72 0.67 -7.03
N ALA A 119 0.45 1.31 -6.92
CA ALA A 119 1.02 1.78 -5.67
C ALA A 119 0.40 3.11 -5.24
N SER A 120 0.14 3.29 -3.94
CA SER A 120 -0.69 4.37 -3.42
C SER A 120 -0.10 5.78 -3.57
N ASP A 121 1.22 5.91 -3.77
CA ASP A 121 1.87 7.18 -4.11
C ASP A 121 1.37 7.77 -5.44
N GLN A 122 0.84 6.93 -6.33
CA GLN A 122 0.29 7.33 -7.62
C GLN A 122 -1.14 7.87 -7.53
N THR A 123 -1.82 7.74 -6.37
CA THR A 123 -3.25 8.07 -6.23
C THR A 123 -3.53 9.51 -6.64
N SER A 124 -2.79 10.50 -6.11
CA SER A 124 -3.02 11.90 -6.43
C SER A 124 -2.74 12.24 -7.90
N VAL A 125 -1.72 11.62 -8.49
CA VAL A 125 -1.38 11.83 -9.91
C VAL A 125 -2.49 11.31 -10.81
N LEU A 126 -2.99 10.11 -10.55
CA LEU A 126 -4.07 9.48 -11.32
C LEU A 126 -5.41 10.23 -11.15
N VAL A 127 -5.71 10.73 -9.94
CA VAL A 127 -6.89 11.57 -9.69
C VAL A 127 -6.80 12.90 -10.43
N ASN A 128 -5.66 13.60 -10.35
CA ASN A 128 -5.45 14.86 -11.02
C ASN A 128 -5.50 14.75 -12.56
N ALA A 129 -5.06 13.60 -13.09
CA ALA A 129 -5.16 13.27 -14.51
C ALA A 129 -6.60 12.86 -14.93
N GLY A 130 -7.54 12.74 -13.98
CA GLY A 130 -8.92 12.31 -14.24
C GLY A 130 -9.03 10.83 -14.64
N ILE A 131 -8.05 10.00 -14.29
CA ILE A 131 -8.00 8.58 -14.68
C ILE A 131 -8.74 7.69 -13.70
N LEU A 132 -8.69 7.98 -12.39
CA LEU A 132 -9.40 7.19 -11.38
C LEU A 132 -10.87 7.60 -11.28
N TYR A 133 -11.72 6.57 -11.26
CA TYR A 133 -13.14 6.74 -10.94
C TYR A 133 -13.32 6.89 -9.43
N PRO A 134 -14.11 7.87 -8.92
CA PRO A 134 -14.41 7.95 -7.50
C PRO A 134 -15.22 6.74 -7.05
N ILE A 135 -14.82 6.14 -5.94
CA ILE A 135 -15.53 5.00 -5.37
C ILE A 135 -16.81 5.49 -4.68
N THR A 136 -17.94 4.90 -5.09
CA THR A 136 -19.27 5.22 -4.56
C THR A 136 -20.01 3.99 -4.02
N LEU A 137 -19.48 2.78 -4.29
CA LEU A 137 -20.08 1.52 -3.85
C LEU A 137 -19.51 1.14 -2.48
N ASP A 138 -20.40 0.89 -1.51
CA ASP A 138 -20.09 0.35 -0.17
C ASP A 138 -18.95 1.08 0.59
N VAL A 139 -18.86 2.40 0.46
CA VAL A 139 -17.80 3.25 1.05
C VAL A 139 -17.65 3.03 2.56
N ASP A 140 -18.76 2.95 3.29
CA ASP A 140 -18.75 2.73 4.75
C ASP A 140 -18.16 1.35 5.10
N LYS A 141 -18.50 0.31 4.32
CA LYS A 141 -17.96 -1.05 4.51
C LYS A 141 -16.45 -1.09 4.24
N ILE A 142 -16.01 -0.51 3.14
CA ILE A 142 -14.58 -0.46 2.77
C ILE A 142 -13.78 0.24 3.89
N THR A 143 -14.31 1.36 4.40
CA THR A 143 -13.68 2.14 5.47
C THR A 143 -13.62 1.36 6.78
N ALA A 144 -14.67 0.61 7.12
CA ALA A 144 -14.73 -0.18 8.35
C ALA A 144 -13.86 -1.45 8.29
N ASP A 145 -13.73 -2.06 7.12
CA ASP A 145 -13.03 -3.34 6.95
C ASP A 145 -11.50 -3.20 6.84
N ASN A 146 -10.99 -2.01 6.53
CA ASN A 146 -9.56 -1.81 6.25
C ASN A 146 -8.87 -0.88 7.26
N ALA A 147 -7.55 -1.05 7.40
CA ALA A 147 -6.73 -0.22 8.26
C ALA A 147 -6.84 1.28 7.90
N PRO A 148 -7.00 2.20 8.88
CA PRO A 148 -7.20 3.63 8.59
C PRO A 148 -6.12 4.25 7.71
N ALA A 149 -4.86 3.80 7.83
CA ALA A 149 -3.76 4.28 7.00
C ALA A 149 -3.93 3.90 5.53
N SER A 150 -4.45 2.70 5.23
CA SER A 150 -4.69 2.25 3.86
C SER A 150 -5.86 3.00 3.21
N ILE A 151 -6.89 3.34 3.99
CA ILE A 151 -7.99 4.20 3.53
C ILE A 151 -7.48 5.61 3.23
N LYS A 152 -6.64 6.18 4.12
CA LYS A 152 -6.02 7.48 3.89
C LYS A 152 -5.20 7.49 2.60
N ALA A 153 -4.44 6.44 2.32
CA ALA A 153 -3.64 6.30 1.10
C ALA A 153 -4.49 6.22 -0.19
N ALA A 154 -5.74 5.75 -0.08
CA ALA A 154 -6.70 5.66 -1.18
C ALA A 154 -7.57 6.93 -1.34
N THR A 155 -7.37 7.96 -0.49
CA THR A 155 -8.24 9.14 -0.39
C THR A 155 -7.53 10.39 -0.89
N VAL A 156 -8.21 11.16 -1.75
CA VAL A 156 -7.78 12.49 -2.22
C VAL A 156 -8.95 13.45 -2.04
N ASN A 157 -8.74 14.60 -1.39
CA ASN A 157 -9.77 15.61 -1.13
C ASN A 157 -11.05 15.02 -0.50
N ASP A 158 -10.89 14.20 0.55
CA ASP A 158 -11.96 13.50 1.29
C ASP A 158 -12.80 12.51 0.46
N GLN A 159 -12.38 12.19 -0.76
CA GLN A 159 -13.02 11.18 -1.61
C GLN A 159 -12.11 9.96 -1.78
N ILE A 160 -12.66 8.75 -1.58
CA ILE A 160 -11.96 7.49 -1.85
C ILE A 160 -11.97 7.21 -3.36
N TYR A 161 -10.81 6.83 -3.92
CA TYR A 161 -10.63 6.55 -5.35
C TYR A 161 -10.16 5.13 -5.66
N ALA A 162 -9.83 4.34 -4.64
CA ALA A 162 -9.37 2.97 -4.84
C ALA A 162 -9.66 2.09 -3.62
N TYR A 163 -9.56 0.77 -3.81
CA TYR A 163 -9.76 -0.24 -2.79
C TYR A 163 -8.40 -0.78 -2.31
N PRO A 164 -8.01 -0.60 -1.05
CA PRO A 164 -6.76 -1.14 -0.53
C PRO A 164 -6.82 -2.66 -0.35
N PHE A 165 -5.72 -3.36 -0.64
CA PHE A 165 -5.68 -4.81 -0.47
C PHE A 165 -4.43 -5.36 0.23
N THR A 166 -3.29 -4.66 0.21
CA THR A 166 -2.09 -5.08 0.92
C THR A 166 -1.21 -3.88 1.31
N PRO A 167 -0.54 -3.92 2.48
CA PRO A 167 0.58 -3.04 2.76
C PRO A 167 1.71 -3.29 1.77
N ASN A 168 2.35 -2.23 1.31
CA ASN A 168 3.50 -2.27 0.41
C ASN A 168 4.72 -1.69 1.14
N SER A 169 5.56 -2.55 1.65
CA SER A 169 6.81 -2.19 2.32
C SER A 169 7.75 -3.37 2.34
N TRP A 170 9.02 -3.12 2.67
CA TRP A 170 10.06 -4.11 2.68
C TRP A 170 10.72 -4.21 4.06
N PHE A 171 11.34 -5.37 4.29
CA PHE A 171 12.00 -5.75 5.52
C PHE A 171 13.17 -6.67 5.20
N MET A 172 13.75 -7.34 6.18
CA MET A 172 14.92 -8.18 5.96
C MET A 172 14.60 -9.66 6.14
N TYR A 173 15.04 -10.47 5.16
CA TYR A 173 15.16 -11.92 5.25
C TYR A 173 16.59 -12.31 5.58
N TYR A 174 16.77 -13.43 6.30
CA TYR A 174 18.10 -13.93 6.62
C TYR A 174 18.13 -15.44 6.78
N ASP A 175 19.32 -16.01 6.58
CA ASP A 175 19.64 -17.43 6.77
C ASP A 175 20.00 -17.70 8.24
N LYS A 176 19.14 -18.46 8.95
CA LYS A 176 19.35 -18.86 10.36
C LYS A 176 20.59 -19.70 10.59
N SER A 177 21.15 -20.35 9.56
CA SER A 177 22.41 -21.08 9.68
C SER A 177 23.63 -20.15 9.79
N LYS A 178 23.48 -18.88 9.36
CA LYS A 178 24.54 -17.87 9.33
C LYS A 178 24.38 -16.81 10.41
N TYR A 179 23.12 -16.45 10.74
CA TYR A 179 22.80 -15.43 11.72
C TYR A 179 21.86 -15.92 12.80
N THR A 180 22.09 -15.50 14.03
CA THR A 180 21.13 -15.56 15.12
C THR A 180 20.25 -14.32 15.10
N GLU A 181 19.12 -14.33 15.82
CA GLU A 181 18.25 -13.15 16.01
C GLU A 181 19.00 -11.94 16.59
N LYS A 182 20.05 -12.17 17.39
CA LYS A 182 20.86 -11.11 17.94
C LYS A 182 21.79 -10.47 16.89
N ASP A 183 22.35 -11.29 16.01
CA ASP A 183 23.29 -10.82 14.98
C ASP A 183 22.62 -9.82 14.02
N VAL A 184 21.33 -10.02 13.71
CA VAL A 184 20.57 -9.24 12.72
C VAL A 184 20.02 -7.92 13.25
N LEU A 185 20.29 -7.54 14.50
CA LEU A 185 19.83 -6.29 15.09
C LEU A 185 20.62 -5.06 14.62
N SER A 186 21.84 -5.26 14.11
CA SER A 186 22.76 -4.20 13.70
C SER A 186 23.42 -4.57 12.37
N LEU A 187 23.29 -3.70 11.36
CA LEU A 187 23.94 -3.87 10.08
C LEU A 187 25.47 -3.85 10.23
N ASP A 188 26.00 -2.99 11.08
CA ASP A 188 27.45 -2.90 11.33
C ASP A 188 28.00 -4.21 11.90
N ASP A 189 27.28 -4.85 12.83
CA ASP A 189 27.67 -6.14 13.41
C ASP A 189 27.54 -7.27 12.37
N MET A 190 26.47 -7.24 11.54
CA MET A 190 26.32 -8.18 10.41
C MET A 190 27.48 -8.05 9.44
N MET A 191 27.85 -6.83 9.03
CA MET A 191 28.95 -6.58 8.09
C MET A 191 30.32 -6.94 8.64
N ALA A 192 30.49 -6.89 9.96
CA ALA A 192 31.73 -7.27 10.65
C ALA A 192 31.88 -8.80 10.85
N LYS A 193 30.77 -9.55 10.77
CA LYS A 193 30.78 -11.00 11.01
C LYS A 193 31.55 -11.76 9.93
N ASP A 194 32.41 -12.68 10.33
CA ASP A 194 33.11 -13.57 9.40
C ASP A 194 32.21 -14.74 9.01
N LEU A 195 31.70 -14.73 7.78
CA LEU A 195 30.90 -15.79 7.17
C LEU A 195 31.69 -16.54 6.06
N GLY A 196 33.00 -16.27 5.95
CA GLY A 196 33.86 -16.78 4.88
C GLY A 196 33.91 -15.86 3.65
N ASP A 197 34.97 -16.01 2.84
CA ASP A 197 35.28 -15.07 1.75
C ASP A 197 34.27 -15.07 0.59
N LYS A 198 33.51 -16.16 0.45
CA LYS A 198 32.56 -16.33 -0.65
C LYS A 198 31.13 -15.83 -0.30
N VAL A 199 30.89 -15.46 0.96
CA VAL A 199 29.56 -15.07 1.43
C VAL A 199 29.45 -13.57 1.51
N LYS A 200 28.44 -13.01 0.89
CA LYS A 200 27.97 -11.65 1.11
C LYS A 200 27.11 -11.62 2.38
N ASN A 201 27.41 -10.69 3.24
CA ASN A 201 26.76 -10.61 4.55
C ASN A 201 25.36 -10.00 4.46
N PHE A 202 25.17 -8.99 3.59
CA PHE A 202 23.91 -8.28 3.46
C PHE A 202 23.73 -7.71 2.06
N SER A 203 22.48 -7.63 1.62
CA SER A 203 22.08 -7.05 0.33
C SER A 203 20.90 -6.11 0.48
N VAL A 204 21.02 -4.95 -0.17
CA VAL A 204 19.95 -3.98 -0.43
C VAL A 204 20.32 -3.19 -1.68
N ASP A 205 19.33 -2.80 -2.47
CA ASP A 205 19.48 -2.06 -3.72
C ASP A 205 19.62 -0.55 -3.43
N LEU A 206 20.85 -0.04 -3.42
CA LEU A 206 21.14 1.35 -3.10
C LEU A 206 20.90 2.30 -4.29
N ASP A 207 20.93 1.81 -5.51
CA ASP A 207 20.60 2.61 -6.69
C ASP A 207 19.08 2.60 -7.01
N ASN A 208 18.29 2.38 -5.98
CA ASN A 208 16.84 2.47 -6.00
C ASN A 208 16.36 3.43 -4.90
N GLY A 209 15.65 4.49 -5.30
CA GLY A 209 15.16 5.53 -4.39
C GLY A 209 14.30 4.99 -3.23
N TRP A 210 13.59 3.89 -3.48
CA TRP A 210 12.73 3.28 -2.47
C TRP A 210 13.52 2.63 -1.33
N TYR A 211 14.65 2.01 -1.63
CA TYR A 211 15.51 1.37 -0.63
C TYR A 211 16.47 2.38 0.05
N ILE A 212 17.12 3.25 -0.71
CA ILE A 212 18.12 4.18 -0.17
C ILE A 212 17.52 5.18 0.83
N SER A 213 16.22 5.55 0.68
CA SER A 213 15.50 6.46 1.58
C SER A 213 15.59 6.05 3.05
N ALA A 214 15.63 4.74 3.32
CA ALA A 214 15.61 4.20 4.67
C ALA A 214 16.81 4.66 5.52
N PHE A 215 17.93 4.91 4.89
CA PHE A 215 19.14 5.41 5.56
C PHE A 215 19.01 6.88 5.96
N PHE A 216 18.41 7.71 5.10
CA PHE A 216 18.17 9.12 5.39
C PHE A 216 17.13 9.29 6.51
N PHE A 217 16.03 8.56 6.44
CA PHE A 217 15.01 8.58 7.48
C PHE A 217 15.55 8.09 8.83
N ALA A 218 16.41 7.07 8.84
CA ALA A 218 17.04 6.55 10.07
C ALA A 218 17.78 7.63 10.86
N ASN A 219 18.44 8.55 10.17
CA ASN A 219 19.17 9.65 10.82
C ASN A 219 18.32 10.92 10.97
N GLY A 220 16.99 10.83 10.76
CA GLY A 220 16.04 11.92 10.98
C GLY A 220 15.89 12.88 9.80
N GLY A 221 16.32 12.47 8.58
CA GLY A 221 16.01 13.17 7.35
C GLY A 221 14.51 13.18 7.08
N THR A 222 14.00 14.23 6.43
CA THR A 222 12.60 14.36 6.01
C THR A 222 12.51 14.62 4.52
N LEU A 223 11.51 14.02 3.90
CA LEU A 223 11.14 14.27 2.50
C LEU A 223 9.77 14.92 2.48
N PHE A 224 9.67 16.11 1.88
CA PHE A 224 8.47 16.94 1.85
C PHE A 224 7.95 17.34 3.25
N GLY A 225 8.89 17.68 4.14
CA GLY A 225 8.61 18.05 5.52
C GLY A 225 8.30 16.86 6.44
N PRO A 226 8.02 17.11 7.73
CA PRO A 226 7.77 16.06 8.72
C PRO A 226 6.53 15.19 8.39
N ASP A 227 5.53 15.78 7.75
CA ASP A 227 4.25 15.12 7.43
C ASP A 227 4.17 14.65 5.97
N GLY A 228 5.24 14.85 5.18
CA GLY A 228 5.29 14.46 3.77
C GLY A 228 4.39 15.31 2.84
N THR A 229 4.00 16.52 3.25
CA THR A 229 3.03 17.37 2.52
C THR A 229 3.57 18.73 2.06
N ASP A 230 4.80 19.09 2.44
CA ASP A 230 5.44 20.34 2.04
C ASP A 230 6.35 20.12 0.82
N PRO A 231 5.90 20.52 -0.40
CA PRO A 231 6.66 20.28 -1.63
C PRO A 231 7.98 21.07 -1.70
N THR A 232 8.23 21.97 -0.75
CA THR A 232 9.41 22.85 -0.73
C THR A 232 10.47 22.39 0.26
N SER A 233 10.26 21.28 1.00
CA SER A 233 11.11 20.84 2.10
C SER A 233 11.66 19.43 1.88
N CYS A 234 12.98 19.31 1.91
CA CYS A 234 13.71 18.05 1.98
C CYS A 234 15.03 18.28 2.73
N THR A 235 15.30 17.52 3.78
CA THR A 235 16.48 17.71 4.64
C THR A 235 17.59 16.69 4.37
N PHE A 236 17.52 15.95 3.27
CA PHE A 236 18.53 14.92 2.94
C PHE A 236 19.92 15.49 2.65
N ASN A 237 20.05 16.80 2.51
CA ASN A 237 21.33 17.48 2.30
C ASN A 237 21.85 18.25 3.53
N ASP A 238 21.23 18.12 4.70
CA ASP A 238 21.75 18.71 5.94
C ASP A 238 22.99 17.93 6.46
N GLU A 239 23.50 18.32 7.64
CA GLU A 239 24.66 17.64 8.25
C GLU A 239 24.40 16.14 8.49
N LYS A 240 23.18 15.79 8.90
CA LYS A 240 22.78 14.39 9.10
C LYS A 240 22.70 13.60 7.80
N GLY A 241 22.26 14.25 6.72
CA GLY A 241 22.30 13.65 5.37
C GLY A 241 23.73 13.37 4.89
N VAL A 242 24.68 14.28 5.19
CA VAL A 242 26.11 14.05 4.88
C VAL A 242 26.68 12.88 5.68
N GLU A 243 26.28 12.71 6.95
CA GLU A 243 26.65 11.55 7.77
C GLU A 243 26.14 10.24 7.15
N VAL A 244 24.89 10.24 6.62
CA VAL A 244 24.30 9.10 5.90
C VAL A 244 25.08 8.82 4.62
N ALA A 245 25.37 9.83 3.81
CA ALA A 245 26.15 9.66 2.59
C ALA A 245 27.52 9.01 2.88
N ASN A 246 28.21 9.47 3.94
CA ASN A 246 29.48 8.88 4.37
C ASN A 246 29.32 7.41 4.78
N TYR A 247 28.24 7.05 5.49
CA TYR A 247 27.92 5.67 5.86
C TYR A 247 27.71 4.81 4.60
N LEU A 248 26.91 5.29 3.64
CA LEU A 248 26.63 4.58 2.39
C LEU A 248 27.89 4.38 1.53
N ILE A 249 28.80 5.38 1.47
CA ILE A 249 30.09 5.28 0.80
C ILE A 249 30.95 4.15 1.43
N ASP A 250 30.97 4.06 2.76
CA ASP A 250 31.73 3.02 3.46
C ASP A 250 31.08 1.65 3.29
N LEU A 251 29.74 1.57 3.29
CA LEU A 251 28.98 0.33 3.03
C LEU A 251 29.22 -0.18 1.61
N ALA A 252 29.11 0.68 0.60
CA ALA A 252 29.31 0.34 -0.81
C ALA A 252 30.73 -0.20 -1.10
N LYS A 253 31.74 0.26 -0.35
CA LYS A 253 33.13 -0.21 -0.46
C LYS A 253 33.38 -1.52 0.27
N ASN A 254 32.46 -1.98 1.11
CA ASN A 254 32.64 -3.20 1.89
C ASN A 254 32.51 -4.44 0.98
N PRO A 255 33.53 -5.32 0.87
CA PRO A 255 33.47 -6.46 -0.02
C PRO A 255 32.41 -7.51 0.37
N LYS A 256 31.86 -7.42 1.58
CA LYS A 256 30.77 -8.28 2.06
C LYS A 256 29.38 -7.75 1.74
N PHE A 257 29.30 -6.53 1.20
CA PHE A 257 28.03 -5.94 0.73
C PHE A 257 27.72 -6.40 -0.69
N LEU A 258 26.43 -6.59 -0.98
CA LEU A 258 25.88 -6.83 -2.30
C LEU A 258 24.81 -5.76 -2.58
N ASP A 259 24.91 -5.11 -3.73
CA ASP A 259 23.91 -4.14 -4.17
C ASP A 259 22.89 -4.83 -5.08
N GLU A 260 21.89 -5.43 -4.47
CA GLU A 260 20.79 -6.14 -5.15
C GLU A 260 19.60 -6.30 -4.20
N ALA A 261 18.40 -6.42 -4.76
CA ALA A 261 17.18 -6.74 -4.04
C ALA A 261 16.27 -7.65 -4.86
N ASP A 262 15.14 -8.02 -4.28
CA ASP A 262 14.03 -8.74 -4.90
C ASP A 262 14.45 -10.03 -5.62
N ASN A 263 14.17 -10.18 -6.91
CA ASN A 263 14.44 -11.42 -7.64
C ASN A 263 15.94 -11.68 -7.87
N ASN A 264 16.77 -10.63 -7.83
CA ASN A 264 18.19 -10.75 -8.09
C ASN A 264 18.96 -11.45 -6.96
N ILE A 265 18.39 -11.43 -5.72
CA ILE A 265 19.02 -12.07 -4.55
C ILE A 265 18.73 -13.59 -4.45
N LEU A 266 17.72 -14.11 -5.18
CA LEU A 266 17.20 -15.46 -4.98
C LEU A 266 18.27 -16.56 -5.21
N ALA A 267 19.06 -16.43 -6.29
CA ALA A 267 20.12 -17.39 -6.60
C ALA A 267 21.18 -17.40 -5.51
N ALA A 268 21.62 -16.23 -5.04
CA ALA A 268 22.66 -16.09 -4.03
C ALA A 268 22.20 -16.60 -2.63
N LEU A 269 20.92 -16.42 -2.28
CA LEU A 269 20.33 -17.00 -1.08
C LEU A 269 20.30 -18.53 -1.17
N LYS A 270 19.84 -19.07 -2.31
CA LYS A 270 19.75 -20.52 -2.55
C LYS A 270 21.12 -21.21 -2.52
N ASP A 271 22.13 -20.59 -3.13
CA ASP A 271 23.49 -21.12 -3.19
C ASP A 271 24.29 -20.89 -1.89
N GLY A 272 23.70 -20.17 -0.93
CA GLY A 272 24.33 -19.85 0.35
C GLY A 272 25.45 -18.82 0.26
N THR A 273 25.56 -18.10 -0.86
CA THR A 273 26.56 -17.03 -1.06
C THR A 273 26.08 -15.66 -0.59
N LEU A 274 24.82 -15.55 -0.14
CA LEU A 274 24.24 -14.38 0.51
C LEU A 274 23.59 -14.82 1.85
N ALA A 275 23.82 -14.05 2.90
CA ALA A 275 23.36 -14.39 4.25
C ALA A 275 22.07 -13.67 4.67
N ALA A 276 21.88 -12.43 4.21
CA ALA A 276 20.67 -11.63 4.47
C ALA A 276 20.41 -10.66 3.33
N ALA A 277 19.13 -10.37 3.08
CA ALA A 277 18.72 -9.47 2.01
C ALA A 277 17.39 -8.76 2.30
N CYS A 278 17.22 -7.59 1.70
CA CYS A 278 15.98 -6.83 1.75
C CYS A 278 15.01 -7.25 0.63
N SER A 279 13.75 -7.47 0.98
CA SER A 279 12.62 -7.65 0.07
C SER A 279 11.30 -7.54 0.84
N GLY A 280 10.16 -7.65 0.15
CA GLY A 280 8.84 -7.63 0.78
C GLY A 280 8.13 -8.98 0.79
N THR A 281 6.84 -8.97 1.15
CA THR A 281 6.00 -10.18 1.17
C THR A 281 5.79 -10.78 -0.23
N TRP A 282 5.96 -10.02 -1.30
CA TRP A 282 5.85 -10.49 -2.68
C TRP A 282 6.86 -11.57 -3.06
N ASN A 283 7.99 -11.65 -2.36
CA ASN A 283 9.02 -12.68 -2.54
C ASN A 283 9.08 -13.70 -1.39
N ALA A 284 8.14 -13.69 -0.44
CA ALA A 284 8.19 -14.54 0.74
C ALA A 284 8.29 -16.03 0.41
N ASP A 285 7.51 -16.51 -0.57
CA ASP A 285 7.50 -17.92 -0.96
C ASP A 285 8.78 -18.34 -1.66
N THR A 286 9.28 -17.56 -2.59
CA THR A 286 10.50 -17.85 -3.33
C THR A 286 11.74 -17.82 -2.44
N ILE A 287 11.78 -16.86 -1.48
CA ILE A 287 12.86 -16.82 -0.49
C ILE A 287 12.76 -17.98 0.50
N LYS A 288 11.55 -18.37 0.91
CA LYS A 288 11.32 -19.54 1.75
C LYS A 288 11.76 -20.82 1.04
N GLU A 289 11.46 -20.96 -0.25
CA GLU A 289 11.96 -22.09 -1.06
C GLU A 289 13.50 -22.09 -1.15
N ALA A 290 14.11 -20.91 -1.35
CA ALA A 290 15.56 -20.78 -1.45
C ALA A 290 16.29 -21.13 -0.14
N LEU A 291 15.79 -20.69 1.01
CA LEU A 291 16.41 -20.87 2.32
C LEU A 291 15.96 -22.16 3.06
N GLY A 292 14.85 -22.78 2.67
CA GLY A 292 14.31 -23.97 3.31
C GLY A 292 14.09 -23.79 4.81
N ASP A 293 14.60 -24.74 5.62
CA ASP A 293 14.50 -24.70 7.10
C ASP A 293 15.24 -23.53 7.74
N ASN A 294 16.15 -22.88 7.00
CA ASN A 294 16.92 -21.73 7.48
C ASN A 294 16.22 -20.40 7.22
N TYR A 295 15.04 -20.42 6.65
CA TYR A 295 14.23 -19.21 6.40
C TYR A 295 13.90 -18.47 7.69
N ALA A 296 14.17 -17.15 7.69
CA ALA A 296 13.73 -16.23 8.71
C ALA A 296 13.51 -14.83 8.12
N ALA A 297 12.65 -14.05 8.76
CA ALA A 297 12.39 -12.68 8.43
C ALA A 297 12.30 -11.81 9.71
N THR A 298 12.72 -10.55 9.61
CA THR A 298 12.65 -9.60 10.73
C THR A 298 12.61 -8.15 10.19
N SER A 299 12.39 -7.17 11.07
CA SER A 299 12.54 -5.75 10.71
C SER A 299 13.96 -5.46 10.21
N LEU A 300 14.13 -4.32 9.56
CA LEU A 300 15.44 -3.83 9.14
C LEU A 300 16.38 -3.63 10.33
N PRO A 301 17.69 -3.84 10.15
CA PRO A 301 18.66 -3.65 11.21
C PRO A 301 18.84 -2.17 11.56
N LYS A 302 19.47 -1.90 12.70
CA LYS A 302 19.99 -0.55 13.02
C LYS A 302 21.32 -0.34 12.33
N ILE A 303 21.59 0.91 11.98
CA ILE A 303 22.90 1.39 11.52
C ILE A 303 23.57 2.24 12.59
N LYS A 304 24.90 2.27 12.61
CA LYS A 304 25.65 3.02 13.61
C LYS A 304 26.25 4.28 12.99
N ILE A 305 25.68 5.44 13.32
CA ILE A 305 26.16 6.75 12.89
C ILE A 305 26.69 7.51 14.10
N ASN A 306 27.93 7.98 14.07
CA ASN A 306 28.59 8.73 15.16
C ASN A 306 28.51 8.02 16.53
N GLY A 307 28.56 6.67 16.53
CA GLY A 307 28.50 5.87 17.75
C GLY A 307 27.09 5.56 18.26
N GLU A 308 26.04 6.12 17.66
CA GLU A 308 24.65 5.89 18.02
C GLU A 308 23.96 4.94 17.04
N TYR A 309 23.15 4.02 17.59
CA TYR A 309 22.31 3.12 16.77
C TYR A 309 21.05 3.85 16.31
N LYS A 310 20.83 3.86 15.00
CA LYS A 310 19.66 4.44 14.33
C LYS A 310 18.88 3.33 13.64
N GLN A 311 17.58 3.22 13.88
CA GLN A 311 16.73 2.22 13.23
C GLN A 311 16.48 2.60 11.78
N LEU A 312 16.75 1.70 10.83
CA LEU A 312 16.37 1.90 9.44
C LEU A 312 14.85 2.04 9.32
N SER A 313 14.42 3.11 8.66
CA SER A 313 13.02 3.52 8.53
C SER A 313 12.69 3.65 7.05
N ASN A 314 12.06 2.64 6.49
CA ASN A 314 11.68 2.63 5.09
C ASN A 314 10.32 3.32 4.84
N PHE A 315 9.93 3.46 3.58
CA PHE A 315 8.59 3.91 3.24
C PHE A 315 7.53 2.88 3.64
N ALA A 316 6.44 3.37 4.25
CA ALA A 316 5.17 2.66 4.34
C ALA A 316 4.26 3.14 3.21
N ASP A 317 3.79 2.21 2.40
CA ASP A 317 2.90 2.41 1.27
C ASP A 317 1.84 1.30 1.23
N PHE A 318 0.90 1.38 0.29
CA PHE A 318 -0.15 0.37 0.09
C PHE A 318 -0.30 0.09 -1.40
N LYS A 319 -0.69 -1.14 -1.72
CA LYS A 319 -1.17 -1.48 -3.05
C LYS A 319 -2.70 -1.38 -3.06
N LEU A 320 -3.20 -0.75 -4.09
CA LEU A 320 -4.60 -0.40 -4.25
C LEU A 320 -5.13 -0.97 -5.57
N ILE A 321 -6.44 -1.19 -5.65
CA ILE A 321 -7.14 -1.52 -6.88
C ILE A 321 -8.04 -0.35 -7.27
N GLY A 322 -7.78 0.22 -8.43
CA GLY A 322 -8.51 1.33 -9.01
C GLY A 322 -9.40 0.94 -10.17
N VAL A 323 -10.35 1.81 -10.48
CA VAL A 323 -11.25 1.73 -11.63
C VAL A 323 -10.96 2.90 -12.57
N ASN A 324 -10.75 2.61 -13.83
CA ASN A 324 -10.48 3.60 -14.86
C ASN A 324 -11.75 4.39 -15.18
N SER A 325 -11.68 5.72 -15.14
CA SER A 325 -12.81 6.60 -15.48
C SER A 325 -13.29 6.47 -16.94
N GLN A 326 -12.44 5.95 -17.83
CA GLN A 326 -12.74 5.72 -19.23
C GLN A 326 -13.41 4.36 -19.51
N THR A 327 -13.64 3.54 -18.45
CA THR A 327 -14.34 2.25 -18.61
C THR A 327 -15.75 2.43 -19.18
N LYS A 328 -16.14 1.53 -20.04
CA LYS A 328 -17.53 1.46 -20.59
C LYS A 328 -18.47 0.74 -19.62
N PHE A 329 -17.93 0.07 -18.59
CA PHE A 329 -18.65 -0.80 -17.68
C PHE A 329 -18.40 -0.38 -16.21
N ALA A 330 -18.73 0.86 -15.84
CA ALA A 330 -18.39 1.43 -14.54
C ALA A 330 -18.87 0.60 -13.35
N VAL A 331 -20.11 0.09 -13.37
CA VAL A 331 -20.67 -0.71 -12.26
C VAL A 331 -19.99 -2.07 -12.16
N PRO A 332 -19.90 -2.91 -13.22
CA PRO A 332 -19.16 -4.17 -13.16
C PRO A 332 -17.68 -4.00 -12.79
N SER A 333 -17.02 -2.94 -13.29
CA SER A 333 -15.62 -2.64 -12.93
C SER A 333 -15.48 -2.33 -11.46
N MET A 334 -16.39 -1.55 -10.87
CA MET A 334 -16.38 -1.18 -9.45
C MET A 334 -16.65 -2.40 -8.56
N GLN A 335 -17.61 -3.26 -8.95
CA GLN A 335 -17.89 -4.53 -8.27
C GLN A 335 -16.69 -5.48 -8.32
N LEU A 336 -16.04 -5.61 -9.48
CA LEU A 336 -14.82 -6.42 -9.61
C LEU A 336 -13.67 -5.87 -8.76
N ALA A 337 -13.41 -4.56 -8.81
CA ALA A 337 -12.36 -3.92 -8.02
C ALA A 337 -12.57 -4.13 -6.51
N GLN A 338 -13.81 -3.95 -6.04
CA GLN A 338 -14.20 -4.21 -4.66
C GLN A 338 -14.00 -5.68 -4.27
N TYR A 339 -14.41 -6.63 -5.13
CA TYR A 339 -14.23 -8.06 -4.89
C TYR A 339 -12.76 -8.43 -4.83
N LEU A 340 -11.95 -8.00 -5.80
CA LEU A 340 -10.51 -8.28 -5.85
C LEU A 340 -9.75 -7.73 -4.65
N ALA A 341 -10.20 -6.63 -4.05
CA ALA A 341 -9.65 -6.07 -2.84
C ALA A 341 -10.36 -6.53 -1.55
N GLY A 342 -11.41 -7.34 -1.65
CA GLY A 342 -12.24 -7.79 -0.53
C GLY A 342 -11.58 -8.86 0.34
N GLU A 343 -12.20 -9.17 1.49
CA GLU A 343 -11.71 -10.14 2.49
C GLU A 343 -11.35 -11.49 1.87
N GLU A 344 -12.22 -12.04 1.00
CA GLU A 344 -12.01 -13.34 0.34
C GLU A 344 -10.73 -13.36 -0.50
N CYS A 345 -10.55 -12.35 -1.36
CA CYS A 345 -9.38 -12.27 -2.23
C CYS A 345 -8.10 -11.92 -1.46
N GLN A 346 -8.17 -11.10 -0.40
CA GLN A 346 -7.03 -10.86 0.48
C GLN A 346 -6.61 -12.14 1.21
N LYS A 347 -7.58 -12.93 1.70
CA LYS A 347 -7.33 -14.24 2.31
C LYS A 347 -6.67 -15.21 1.33
N LEU A 348 -7.17 -15.28 0.10
CA LEU A 348 -6.62 -16.13 -0.94
C LEU A 348 -5.17 -15.75 -1.30
N ARG A 349 -4.86 -14.44 -1.37
CA ARG A 349 -3.49 -13.93 -1.56
C ARG A 349 -2.59 -14.30 -0.39
N PHE A 350 -3.08 -14.22 0.84
CA PHE A 350 -2.30 -14.66 2.00
C PHE A 350 -2.02 -16.16 1.95
N GLU A 351 -3.04 -16.99 1.74
CA GLU A 351 -2.91 -18.46 1.73
C GLU A 351 -2.01 -18.98 0.61
N LYS A 352 -2.05 -18.37 -0.58
CA LYS A 352 -1.30 -18.83 -1.76
C LYS A 352 0.03 -18.11 -1.97
N ARG A 353 0.18 -16.89 -1.45
CA ARG A 353 1.33 -16.04 -1.75
C ARG A 353 1.93 -15.30 -0.54
N ASN A 354 1.47 -15.59 0.66
CA ASN A 354 1.92 -14.92 1.90
C ASN A 354 1.80 -13.38 1.86
N ILE A 355 0.89 -12.83 1.05
CA ILE A 355 0.64 -11.40 0.96
C ILE A 355 -0.13 -10.93 2.19
N ALA A 356 0.40 -9.94 2.90
CA ALA A 356 -0.24 -9.39 4.09
C ALA A 356 -1.54 -8.64 3.74
N PRO A 357 -2.64 -8.84 4.48
CA PRO A 357 -3.89 -8.16 4.22
C PRO A 357 -3.95 -6.74 4.83
N THR A 358 -4.72 -5.83 4.21
CA THR A 358 -5.17 -4.56 4.82
C THR A 358 -6.45 -4.73 5.62
N ASN A 359 -7.20 -5.80 5.37
CA ASN A 359 -8.43 -6.12 6.09
C ASN A 359 -8.11 -6.38 7.56
N ILE A 360 -8.74 -5.60 8.47
CA ILE A 360 -8.46 -5.60 9.92
C ILE A 360 -8.70 -6.97 10.54
N LYS A 361 -9.76 -7.65 10.14
CA LYS A 361 -10.13 -8.97 10.65
C LYS A 361 -9.09 -10.01 10.27
N LEU A 362 -8.69 -10.06 8.99
CA LEU A 362 -7.65 -10.97 8.51
C LEU A 362 -6.28 -10.65 9.10
N ALA A 363 -5.91 -9.37 9.20
CA ALA A 363 -4.65 -8.94 9.78
C ALA A 363 -4.52 -9.34 11.27
N SER A 364 -5.65 -9.60 11.95
CA SER A 364 -5.70 -10.06 13.34
C SER A 364 -5.79 -11.59 13.47
N ASP A 365 -5.84 -12.32 12.37
CA ASP A 365 -5.90 -13.79 12.38
C ASP A 365 -4.59 -14.38 12.91
N PRO A 366 -4.63 -15.34 13.86
CA PRO A 366 -3.43 -15.96 14.42
C PRO A 366 -2.50 -16.58 13.37
N ASP A 367 -3.03 -17.19 12.31
CA ASP A 367 -2.23 -17.79 11.25
C ASP A 367 -1.50 -16.72 10.41
N VAL A 368 -2.16 -15.56 10.18
CA VAL A 368 -1.54 -14.41 9.52
C VAL A 368 -0.42 -13.84 10.39
N LEU A 369 -0.68 -13.66 11.69
CA LEU A 369 0.31 -13.14 12.64
C LEU A 369 1.48 -14.09 12.88
N ALA A 370 1.29 -15.40 12.73
CA ALA A 370 2.33 -16.41 12.87
C ALA A 370 3.24 -16.51 11.63
N ASN A 371 2.87 -15.90 10.50
CA ASN A 371 3.71 -15.93 9.30
C ASN A 371 4.95 -15.03 9.48
N PRO A 372 6.20 -15.56 9.33
CA PRO A 372 7.40 -14.78 9.59
C PRO A 372 7.54 -13.50 8.75
N ALA A 373 7.16 -13.55 7.47
CA ALA A 373 7.22 -12.38 6.59
C ALA A 373 6.21 -11.30 6.99
N VAL A 374 4.98 -11.71 7.32
CA VAL A 374 3.94 -10.78 7.78
C VAL A 374 4.29 -10.19 9.14
N ALA A 375 4.84 -11.01 10.07
CA ALA A 375 5.33 -10.54 11.37
C ALA A 375 6.46 -9.52 11.22
N ALA A 376 7.42 -9.78 10.30
CA ALA A 376 8.51 -8.87 10.00
C ALA A 376 8.03 -7.54 9.40
N LEU A 377 7.08 -7.60 8.46
CA LEU A 377 6.43 -6.42 7.88
C LEU A 377 5.71 -5.60 8.95
N SER A 378 4.95 -6.25 9.82
CA SER A 378 4.23 -5.60 10.92
C SER A 378 5.18 -4.94 11.93
N LEU A 379 6.30 -5.60 12.24
CA LEU A 379 7.34 -5.04 13.10
C LEU A 379 8.00 -3.81 12.45
N GLN A 380 8.34 -3.91 11.15
CA GLN A 380 8.95 -2.81 10.40
C GLN A 380 8.01 -1.62 10.27
N ALA A 381 6.70 -1.83 10.14
CA ALA A 381 5.70 -0.77 10.04
C ALA A 381 5.73 0.18 11.25
N SER A 382 6.17 -0.29 12.44
CA SER A 382 6.33 0.56 13.63
C SER A 382 7.48 1.58 13.52
N TYR A 383 8.37 1.38 12.56
CA TYR A 383 9.53 2.24 12.28
C TYR A 383 9.42 2.98 10.95
N ALA A 384 8.44 2.63 10.11
CA ALA A 384 8.34 3.13 8.76
C ALA A 384 7.88 4.60 8.70
N THR A 385 8.32 5.29 7.65
CA THR A 385 7.89 6.64 7.30
C THR A 385 6.80 6.56 6.26
N LEU A 386 5.66 7.22 6.50
CA LEU A 386 4.57 7.23 5.52
C LEU A 386 5.05 7.87 4.20
N GLN A 387 4.89 7.14 3.11
CA GLN A 387 5.22 7.66 1.79
C GLN A 387 4.31 8.83 1.42
N SER A 388 4.90 9.90 0.93
CA SER A 388 4.14 11.08 0.50
C SER A 388 3.25 10.75 -0.69
N SER A 389 2.04 11.30 -0.70
CA SER A 389 1.09 11.18 -1.82
C SER A 389 0.93 12.47 -2.62
N ILE A 390 1.76 13.51 -2.36
CA ILE A 390 1.72 14.74 -3.14
C ILE A 390 2.31 14.50 -4.54
N PRO A 391 1.89 15.26 -5.56
CA PRO A 391 2.39 15.08 -6.93
C PRO A 391 3.93 15.17 -7.04
N GLN A 392 4.57 15.98 -6.19
CA GLN A 392 6.02 16.16 -6.13
C GLN A 392 6.79 14.88 -5.75
N MET A 393 6.12 13.86 -5.20
CA MET A 393 6.75 12.57 -4.92
C MET A 393 7.38 11.95 -6.18
N GLY A 394 6.79 12.19 -7.35
CA GLY A 394 7.35 11.77 -8.63
C GLY A 394 8.74 12.32 -8.92
N ASN A 395 9.08 13.51 -8.38
CA ASN A 395 10.41 14.11 -8.57
C ASN A 395 11.50 13.45 -7.71
N TYR A 396 11.13 12.65 -6.72
CA TYR A 396 12.08 12.04 -5.79
C TYR A 396 12.87 10.88 -6.42
N TRP A 397 12.20 10.05 -7.20
CA TRP A 397 12.70 8.74 -7.59
C TRP A 397 14.01 8.80 -8.39
N THR A 398 14.03 9.55 -9.50
CA THR A 398 15.19 9.64 -10.39
C THR A 398 16.43 10.26 -9.72
N PRO A 399 16.35 11.41 -9.00
CA PRO A 399 17.49 11.96 -8.30
C PRO A 399 18.05 11.07 -7.19
N ALA A 400 17.18 10.38 -6.44
CA ALA A 400 17.61 9.46 -5.39
C ALA A 400 18.30 8.23 -5.96
N GLN A 401 17.77 7.66 -7.05
CA GLN A 401 18.39 6.57 -7.79
C GLN A 401 19.76 6.97 -8.33
N ALA A 402 19.86 8.13 -8.97
CA ALA A 402 21.13 8.63 -9.50
C ALA A 402 22.18 8.82 -8.40
N PHE A 403 21.78 9.35 -7.23
CA PHE A 403 22.68 9.49 -6.09
C PHE A 403 23.19 8.14 -5.59
N GLY A 404 22.33 7.13 -5.46
CA GLY A 404 22.70 5.77 -5.08
C GLY A 404 23.69 5.15 -6.06
N ALA A 405 23.43 5.24 -7.37
CA ALA A 405 24.30 4.76 -8.41
C ALA A 405 25.69 5.47 -8.38
N GLU A 406 25.71 6.78 -8.09
CA GLU A 406 26.96 7.53 -7.93
C GLU A 406 27.75 7.16 -6.66
N VAL A 407 27.08 6.75 -5.59
CA VAL A 407 27.72 6.17 -4.38
C VAL A 407 28.40 4.85 -4.74
N LEU A 408 27.69 3.96 -5.42
CA LEU A 408 28.17 2.62 -5.77
C LEU A 408 29.38 2.65 -6.72
N ASN A 409 29.35 3.54 -7.73
CA ASN A 409 30.45 3.67 -8.68
C ASN A 409 31.61 4.55 -8.18
N GLY A 410 31.52 5.12 -6.97
CA GLY A 410 32.55 5.93 -6.34
C GLY A 410 32.65 7.38 -6.85
N THR A 411 31.68 7.87 -7.63
CA THR A 411 31.56 9.28 -8.03
C THR A 411 31.23 10.16 -6.82
N VAL A 412 30.39 9.70 -5.90
CA VAL A 412 30.18 10.32 -4.60
C VAL A 412 31.31 9.89 -3.66
N THR A 413 32.01 10.87 -3.12
CA THR A 413 33.11 10.69 -2.16
C THR A 413 32.84 11.52 -0.90
N LYS A 414 33.56 11.27 0.20
CA LYS A 414 33.39 12.05 1.42
C LYS A 414 33.67 13.55 1.22
N ASP A 415 34.51 13.90 0.23
CA ASP A 415 34.88 15.28 -0.08
C ASP A 415 33.79 16.04 -0.84
N ASN A 416 32.99 15.34 -1.66
CA ASN A 416 31.94 15.95 -2.48
C ASN A 416 30.50 15.57 -2.06
N ALA A 417 30.32 14.76 -1.01
CA ALA A 417 29.02 14.25 -0.59
C ALA A 417 27.99 15.36 -0.37
N LYS A 418 28.41 16.46 0.30
CA LYS A 418 27.51 17.61 0.52
C LYS A 418 27.01 18.22 -0.79
N GLN A 419 27.90 18.45 -1.75
CA GLN A 419 27.52 19.03 -3.05
C GLN A 419 26.58 18.09 -3.82
N LYS A 420 26.85 16.79 -3.81
CA LYS A 420 26.01 15.78 -4.47
C LYS A 420 24.62 15.67 -3.85
N LEU A 421 24.53 15.78 -2.53
CA LEU A 421 23.24 15.85 -1.82
C LEU A 421 22.49 17.14 -2.13
N ASP A 422 23.19 18.29 -2.26
CA ASP A 422 22.56 19.55 -2.67
C ASP A 422 21.97 19.43 -4.08
N ASP A 423 22.69 18.83 -5.01
CA ASP A 423 22.25 18.60 -6.40
C ASP A 423 20.99 17.68 -6.40
N MET A 424 21.01 16.60 -5.63
CA MET A 424 19.88 15.69 -5.47
C MET A 424 18.65 16.42 -4.91
N VAL A 425 18.79 17.13 -3.77
CA VAL A 425 17.67 17.82 -3.12
C VAL A 425 17.11 18.95 -4.00
N ASN A 426 17.97 19.72 -4.66
CA ASN A 426 17.52 20.74 -5.61
C ASN A 426 16.68 20.13 -6.75
N SER A 427 17.06 18.96 -7.23
CA SER A 427 16.30 18.25 -8.27
C SER A 427 14.95 17.76 -7.76
N ILE A 428 14.89 17.23 -6.52
CA ILE A 428 13.65 16.77 -5.86
C ILE A 428 12.68 17.95 -5.67
N LEU A 429 13.18 19.10 -5.23
CA LEU A 429 12.37 20.28 -4.93
C LEU A 429 12.09 21.17 -6.15
N SER A 430 12.54 20.76 -7.34
CA SER A 430 12.25 21.49 -8.56
C SER A 430 10.74 21.54 -8.82
N SER A 431 10.26 22.66 -9.38
CA SER A 431 8.85 22.78 -9.75
C SER A 431 8.47 21.72 -10.79
N ILE A 432 7.29 21.12 -10.63
CA ILE A 432 6.68 20.30 -11.67
C ILE A 432 6.36 21.25 -12.84
N GLY A 433 6.99 21.01 -14.00
CA GLY A 433 6.80 21.81 -15.20
C GLY A 433 5.40 21.72 -15.79
#